data_d7a00460ed1851a9fd09180b62c53374
#
_entry.id   d7a00460ed1851a9fd09180b62c53374
#
_cell.length_a   1.000
_cell.length_b   1.000
_cell.length_c   1.000
_cell.angle_alpha   90.00
_cell.angle_beta   90.00
_cell.angle_gamma   90.00
#
_symmetry.space_group_name_H-M   'P 1'
#
loop_
_entity.id
_entity.type
_entity.pdbx_description
1 polymer ?
#
loop_
_entity_poly.entity_id
_entity_poly.type
_entity_poly.pdbx_seq_one_letter_code
_entity_poly.pdbx_strand_id
1 'polypeptide(L)'
;MSPQRREIRSAYIEWAKLRSGARYNLAASDVLHFPLSELPVRIEDLQITGSSGYGYQPLLERLSAKADVPVENIVQAQGTSMANHLAMAALIEPGDEVLIEEPSYQAIISTAEYLGAKVRRFPRKFESGFQLDPREVERCVTPRTRLIVLTNLHNPSGARAPDAAIRIGG
;
A
#
# COMPACT_ATOMS: atom_id res chain seq x y z
N MET A 1 -11.60 -28.64 -17.33
CA MET A 1 -11.84 -27.18 -17.20
C MET A 1 -10.48 -26.52 -17.03
N SER A 2 -10.07 -25.63 -17.94
CA SER A 2 -8.83 -24.87 -17.77
C SER A 2 -8.94 -24.00 -16.50
N PRO A 3 -7.91 -23.90 -15.67
CA PRO A 3 -7.96 -23.04 -14.50
C PRO A 3 -8.19 -21.61 -14.97
N GLN A 4 -9.23 -20.98 -14.44
CA GLN A 4 -9.54 -19.60 -14.77
C GLN A 4 -8.35 -18.72 -14.36
N ARG A 5 -7.76 -18.04 -15.35
CA ARG A 5 -6.60 -17.16 -15.11
C ARG A 5 -7.00 -16.04 -14.16
N ARG A 6 -6.29 -15.88 -13.07
CA ARG A 6 -6.48 -14.76 -12.16
C ARG A 6 -5.99 -13.47 -12.82
N GLU A 7 -6.76 -12.42 -12.73
CA GLU A 7 -6.40 -11.09 -13.23
C GLU A 7 -6.44 -10.09 -12.08
N ILE A 8 -5.42 -9.25 -11.98
CA ILE A 8 -5.51 -8.06 -11.12
C ILE A 8 -6.27 -6.99 -11.90
N ARG A 9 -7.42 -6.57 -11.38
CA ARG A 9 -8.19 -5.45 -11.92
C ARG A 9 -8.46 -4.43 -10.81
N SER A 10 -8.26 -3.16 -11.13
CA SER A 10 -8.64 -2.05 -10.27
C SER A 10 -9.39 -1.03 -11.12
N ALA A 11 -10.72 -1.05 -11.04
CA ALA A 11 -11.58 -0.15 -11.80
C ALA A 11 -11.27 1.33 -11.49
N TYR A 12 -10.89 1.64 -10.24
CA TYR A 12 -10.46 2.98 -9.87
C TYR A 12 -9.17 3.39 -10.60
N ILE A 13 -8.15 2.53 -10.65
CA ILE A 13 -6.89 2.84 -11.34
C ILE A 13 -7.11 2.98 -12.83
N GLU A 14 -7.89 2.09 -13.44
CA GLU A 14 -8.26 2.17 -14.86
C GLU A 14 -8.96 3.51 -15.15
N TRP A 15 -9.96 3.87 -14.33
CA TRP A 15 -10.67 5.13 -14.46
C TRP A 15 -9.73 6.33 -14.31
N ALA A 16 -8.91 6.38 -13.28
CA ALA A 16 -7.99 7.49 -12.99
C ALA A 16 -6.97 7.70 -14.12
N LYS A 17 -6.45 6.62 -14.71
CA LYS A 17 -5.49 6.70 -15.81
C LYS A 17 -6.12 7.10 -17.14
N LEU A 18 -7.36 6.65 -17.40
CA LEU A 18 -8.06 6.92 -18.67
C LEU A 18 -8.84 8.24 -18.68
N ARG A 19 -9.10 8.84 -17.51
CA ARG A 19 -9.93 10.05 -17.36
C ARG A 19 -9.15 11.26 -16.81
N SER A 20 -7.84 11.27 -16.98
CA SER A 20 -6.95 12.33 -16.48
C SER A 20 -7.03 13.67 -17.23
N GLY A 21 -7.76 13.76 -18.34
CA GLY A 21 -7.84 14.94 -19.22
C GLY A 21 -8.80 16.06 -18.76
N ALA A 22 -9.32 16.02 -17.54
CA ALA A 22 -10.18 17.09 -17.05
C ALA A 22 -9.39 18.38 -16.82
N ARG A 23 -9.98 19.55 -17.18
CA ARG A 23 -9.35 20.87 -16.98
C ARG A 23 -8.98 21.12 -15.50
N TYR A 24 -9.80 20.64 -14.59
CA TYR A 24 -9.57 20.67 -13.14
C TYR A 24 -9.62 19.22 -12.63
N ASN A 25 -8.47 18.56 -12.66
CA ASN A 25 -8.38 17.17 -12.21
C ASN A 25 -8.12 17.13 -10.70
N LEU A 26 -9.16 16.80 -9.94
CA LEU A 26 -9.08 16.60 -8.47
C LEU A 26 -8.92 15.12 -8.08
N ALA A 27 -8.78 14.23 -9.05
CA ALA A 27 -8.67 12.79 -8.82
C ALA A 27 -7.22 12.29 -8.80
N ALA A 28 -6.25 13.15 -9.12
CA ALA A 28 -4.83 12.82 -9.04
C ALA A 28 -4.31 13.02 -7.61
N SER A 29 -3.63 12.03 -7.08
CA SER A 29 -2.90 12.07 -5.81
C SER A 29 -1.39 11.90 -6.02
N ASP A 30 -0.94 12.20 -7.22
CA ASP A 30 0.45 12.06 -7.64
C ASP A 30 1.26 13.32 -7.31
N VAL A 31 2.59 13.19 -7.33
CA VAL A 31 3.50 14.34 -7.39
C VAL A 31 3.24 15.07 -8.72
N LEU A 32 3.13 16.38 -8.66
CA LEU A 32 3.01 17.20 -9.87
C LEU A 32 4.20 16.96 -10.82
N HIS A 33 3.97 17.25 -12.11
CA HIS A 33 5.04 17.17 -13.08
C HIS A 33 6.22 18.03 -12.62
N PHE A 34 7.37 17.39 -12.43
CA PHE A 34 8.59 18.01 -11.97
C PHE A 34 9.70 17.70 -12.99
N PRO A 35 10.16 18.67 -13.75
CA PRO A 35 11.18 18.44 -14.76
C PRO A 35 12.55 18.17 -14.10
N LEU A 36 13.33 17.29 -14.71
CA LEU A 36 14.68 16.95 -14.21
C LEU A 36 15.59 18.19 -14.12
N SER A 37 15.35 19.20 -14.98
CA SER A 37 16.08 20.47 -14.97
C SER A 37 15.95 21.29 -13.70
N GLU A 38 14.94 21.01 -12.88
CA GLU A 38 14.74 21.66 -11.58
C GLU A 38 15.46 20.93 -10.43
N LEU A 39 16.04 19.76 -10.70
CA LEU A 39 16.88 19.04 -9.73
C LEU A 39 18.35 19.45 -9.91
N PRO A 40 19.12 19.62 -8.83
CA PRO A 40 20.55 19.90 -8.88
C PRO A 40 21.34 18.64 -9.25
N VAL A 41 20.97 17.99 -10.36
CA VAL A 41 21.58 16.75 -10.85
C VAL A 41 22.32 17.07 -12.14
N ARG A 42 23.59 16.68 -12.24
CA ARG A 42 24.38 16.76 -13.48
C ARG A 42 24.39 15.40 -14.15
N ILE A 43 24.63 15.38 -15.45
CA ILE A 43 24.65 14.13 -16.22
C ILE A 43 25.74 13.16 -15.72
N GLU A 44 26.84 13.72 -15.21
CA GLU A 44 27.97 12.96 -14.65
C GLU A 44 27.62 12.26 -13.34
N ASP A 45 26.53 12.67 -12.66
CA ASP A 45 26.06 12.06 -11.43
C ASP A 45 25.18 10.81 -11.73
N LEU A 46 24.82 10.61 -13.01
CA LEU A 46 23.97 9.50 -13.42
C LEU A 46 24.80 8.26 -13.76
N GLN A 47 24.42 7.13 -13.24
CA GLN A 47 25.05 5.85 -13.52
C GLN A 47 24.03 4.89 -14.16
N ILE A 48 24.41 4.26 -15.29
CA ILE A 48 23.60 3.23 -15.92
C ILE A 48 23.72 1.90 -15.17
N THR A 49 24.89 1.64 -14.61
CA THR A 49 25.20 0.47 -13.81
C THR A 49 25.88 0.88 -12.52
N GLY A 50 25.46 0.28 -11.41
CA GLY A 50 26.05 0.52 -10.09
C GLY A 50 26.44 -0.79 -9.42
N SER A 51 26.81 -0.72 -8.14
CA SER A 51 27.02 -1.91 -7.31
C SER A 51 25.75 -2.74 -7.26
N SER A 52 25.88 -4.03 -7.54
CA SER A 52 24.76 -4.97 -7.39
C SER A 52 24.55 -5.28 -5.91
N GLY A 53 23.35 -5.03 -5.41
CA GLY A 53 22.93 -5.33 -4.04
C GLY A 53 21.41 -5.35 -3.98
N TYR A 54 20.86 -5.72 -2.84
CA TYR A 54 19.41 -5.69 -2.60
C TYR A 54 18.95 -4.27 -2.29
N GLY A 55 19.13 -3.36 -3.26
CA GLY A 55 18.73 -1.97 -3.14
C GLY A 55 19.87 -0.97 -3.26
N TYR A 56 19.51 0.32 -3.32
CA TYR A 56 20.49 1.41 -3.35
C TYR A 56 20.85 1.80 -1.92
N GLN A 57 22.05 1.42 -1.49
CA GLN A 57 22.51 1.54 -0.10
C GLN A 57 22.32 2.94 0.50
N PRO A 58 22.67 4.05 -0.19
CA PRO A 58 22.47 5.38 0.39
C PRO A 58 21.00 5.72 0.66
N LEU A 59 20.06 5.20 -0.15
CA LEU A 59 18.63 5.36 0.09
C LEU A 59 18.18 4.55 1.30
N LEU A 60 18.62 3.29 1.41
CA LEU A 60 18.29 2.42 2.53
C LEU A 60 18.73 3.02 3.86
N GLU A 61 19.94 3.58 3.92
CA GLU A 61 20.47 4.27 5.11
C GLU A 61 19.63 5.50 5.49
N ARG A 62 19.19 6.28 4.50
CA ARG A 62 18.31 7.43 4.75
C ARG A 62 16.92 7.00 5.23
N LEU A 63 16.38 5.93 4.67
CA LEU A 63 15.10 5.36 5.10
C LEU A 63 15.20 4.77 6.50
N SER A 64 16.28 4.06 6.81
CA SER A 64 16.60 3.52 8.13
C SER A 64 16.61 4.62 9.19
N ALA A 65 17.37 5.68 8.95
CA ALA A 65 17.44 6.82 9.86
C ALA A 65 16.09 7.53 10.03
N LYS A 66 15.27 7.62 8.96
CA LYS A 66 13.96 8.25 9.00
C LYS A 66 12.90 7.41 9.72
N ALA A 67 12.98 6.10 9.58
CA ALA A 67 12.01 5.16 10.15
C ALA A 67 12.42 4.66 11.54
N ASP A 68 13.64 4.94 11.98
CA ASP A 68 14.24 4.42 13.22
C ASP A 68 14.20 2.89 13.29
N VAL A 69 14.62 2.25 12.18
CA VAL A 69 14.74 0.79 12.07
C VAL A 69 16.06 0.41 11.41
N PRO A 70 16.64 -0.77 11.70
CA PRO A 70 17.83 -1.28 11.05
C PRO A 70 17.67 -1.38 9.53
N VAL A 71 18.75 -1.18 8.77
CA VAL A 71 18.75 -1.21 7.29
C VAL A 71 18.25 -2.57 6.77
N GLU A 72 18.59 -3.66 7.43
CA GLU A 72 18.18 -5.02 7.09
C GLU A 72 16.67 -5.25 7.19
N ASN A 73 15.94 -4.36 7.86
CA ASN A 73 14.48 -4.39 7.97
C ASN A 73 13.79 -3.55 6.89
N ILE A 74 14.55 -3.04 5.91
CA ILE A 74 14.01 -2.19 4.86
C ILE A 74 14.14 -2.89 3.51
N VAL A 75 12.99 -2.99 2.82
CA VAL A 75 12.92 -3.43 1.43
C VAL A 75 12.38 -2.28 0.60
N GLN A 76 13.14 -1.88 -0.42
CA GLN A 76 12.67 -0.87 -1.36
C GLN A 76 11.89 -1.51 -2.51
N ALA A 77 10.88 -0.79 -3.00
CA ALA A 77 10.10 -1.21 -4.13
C ALA A 77 9.70 -0.02 -5.01
N GLN A 78 9.35 -0.29 -6.26
CA GLN A 78 8.89 0.71 -7.22
C GLN A 78 7.44 1.10 -6.94
N GLY A 79 7.25 2.13 -6.13
CA GLY A 79 5.94 2.64 -5.76
C GLY A 79 5.21 1.79 -4.72
N THR A 80 4.23 2.40 -4.07
CA THR A 80 3.45 1.78 -2.97
C THR A 80 2.73 0.49 -3.40
N SER A 81 2.23 0.43 -4.63
CA SER A 81 1.52 -0.77 -5.10
C SER A 81 2.43 -1.99 -5.18
N MET A 82 3.68 -1.82 -5.63
CA MET A 82 4.65 -2.92 -5.65
C MET A 82 5.08 -3.30 -4.22
N ALA A 83 5.29 -2.31 -3.34
CA ALA A 83 5.63 -2.57 -1.94
C ALA A 83 4.53 -3.39 -1.25
N ASN A 84 3.27 -3.00 -1.42
CA ASN A 84 2.11 -3.74 -0.89
C ASN A 84 2.04 -5.16 -1.47
N HIS A 85 2.27 -5.32 -2.79
CA HIS A 85 2.28 -6.63 -3.42
C HIS A 85 3.37 -7.54 -2.84
N LEU A 86 4.59 -7.04 -2.69
CA LEU A 86 5.71 -7.81 -2.13
C LEU A 86 5.44 -8.21 -0.67
N ALA A 87 4.96 -7.28 0.15
CA ALA A 87 4.62 -7.56 1.54
C ALA A 87 3.51 -8.63 1.65
N MET A 88 2.46 -8.50 0.85
CA MET A 88 1.37 -9.47 0.84
C MET A 88 1.80 -10.83 0.29
N ALA A 89 2.59 -10.86 -0.79
CA ALA A 89 3.08 -12.10 -1.39
C ALA A 89 4.02 -12.88 -0.45
N ALA A 90 4.72 -12.18 0.44
CA ALA A 90 5.56 -12.83 1.45
C ALA A 90 4.76 -13.41 2.63
N LEU A 91 3.51 -12.97 2.85
CA LEU A 91 2.74 -13.32 4.04
C LEU A 91 1.51 -14.16 3.76
N ILE A 92 0.99 -14.15 2.52
CA ILE A 92 -0.31 -14.73 2.16
C ILE A 92 -0.09 -16.00 1.34
N GLU A 93 -0.78 -17.06 1.73
CA GLU A 93 -0.97 -18.24 0.91
C GLU A 93 -2.42 -18.32 0.38
N PRO A 94 -2.65 -19.02 -0.76
CA PRO A 94 -4.00 -19.18 -1.30
C PRO A 94 -4.94 -19.83 -0.27
N GLY A 95 -6.05 -19.14 0.03
CA GLY A 95 -7.05 -19.57 0.99
C GLY A 95 -6.97 -18.89 2.37
N ASP A 96 -5.88 -18.18 2.67
CA ASP A 96 -5.75 -17.37 3.87
C ASP A 96 -6.83 -16.27 3.96
N GLU A 97 -7.22 -15.90 5.16
CA GLU A 97 -8.09 -14.75 5.38
C GLU A 97 -7.26 -13.47 5.57
N VAL A 98 -7.59 -12.45 4.78
CA VAL A 98 -7.02 -11.10 4.91
C VAL A 98 -8.12 -10.13 5.29
N LEU A 99 -7.96 -9.45 6.41
CA LEU A 99 -8.91 -8.48 6.93
C LEU A 99 -8.49 -7.08 6.49
N ILE A 100 -9.35 -6.38 5.72
CA ILE A 100 -9.05 -5.07 5.13
C ILE A 100 -10.13 -4.07 5.54
N GLU A 101 -9.75 -2.85 5.86
CA GLU A 101 -10.68 -1.76 6.18
C GLU A 101 -11.66 -1.45 5.04
N GLU A 102 -12.83 -0.91 5.39
CA GLU A 102 -13.87 -0.49 4.43
C GLU A 102 -14.40 0.89 4.78
N PRO A 103 -14.35 1.86 3.83
CA PRO A 103 -13.75 1.78 2.49
C PRO A 103 -12.24 1.59 2.51
N SER A 104 -11.65 1.20 1.38
CA SER A 104 -10.20 1.04 1.23
C SER A 104 -9.76 1.29 -0.21
N TYR A 105 -8.47 1.51 -0.38
CA TYR A 105 -7.85 1.61 -1.69
C TYR A 105 -7.98 0.29 -2.45
N GLN A 106 -8.67 0.31 -3.57
CA GLN A 106 -9.06 -0.90 -4.31
C GLN A 106 -7.87 -1.79 -4.71
N ALA A 107 -6.70 -1.19 -5.01
CA ALA A 107 -5.53 -1.97 -5.39
C ALA A 107 -5.04 -2.93 -4.27
N ILE A 108 -5.26 -2.58 -3.00
CA ILE A 108 -4.95 -3.45 -1.86
C ILE A 108 -5.84 -4.70 -1.91
N ILE A 109 -7.15 -4.49 -2.11
CA ILE A 109 -8.14 -5.57 -2.19
C ILE A 109 -7.82 -6.49 -3.36
N SER A 110 -7.65 -5.91 -4.55
CA SER A 110 -7.36 -6.66 -5.77
C SER A 110 -6.05 -7.46 -5.67
N THR A 111 -5.05 -6.94 -4.96
CA THR A 111 -3.79 -7.66 -4.72
C THR A 111 -4.01 -8.88 -3.82
N ALA A 112 -4.73 -8.73 -2.71
CA ALA A 112 -5.04 -9.85 -1.81
C ALA A 112 -5.84 -10.96 -2.53
N GLU A 113 -6.86 -10.57 -3.29
CA GLU A 113 -7.68 -11.50 -4.09
C GLU A 113 -6.85 -12.21 -5.18
N TYR A 114 -5.96 -11.48 -5.86
CA TYR A 114 -5.06 -12.06 -6.86
C TYR A 114 -4.13 -13.10 -6.27
N LEU A 115 -3.61 -12.87 -5.06
CA LEU A 115 -2.79 -13.83 -4.32
C LEU A 115 -3.60 -15.03 -3.81
N GLY A 116 -4.93 -14.99 -3.96
CA GLY A 116 -5.82 -16.09 -3.61
C GLY A 116 -6.33 -16.03 -2.18
N ALA A 117 -6.20 -14.89 -1.52
CA ALA A 117 -6.77 -14.66 -0.19
C ALA A 117 -8.29 -14.55 -0.22
N LYS A 118 -8.91 -14.88 0.90
CA LYS A 118 -10.30 -14.58 1.20
C LYS A 118 -10.36 -13.24 1.92
N VAL A 119 -10.76 -12.20 1.20
CA VAL A 119 -10.84 -10.86 1.77
C VAL A 119 -12.07 -10.75 2.67
N ARG A 120 -11.86 -10.32 3.91
CA ARG A 120 -12.87 -9.88 4.84
C ARG A 120 -12.72 -8.40 5.11
N ARG A 121 -13.81 -7.75 5.55
CA ARG A 121 -13.83 -6.31 5.72
C ARG A 121 -14.23 -5.95 7.15
N PHE A 122 -13.61 -4.87 7.68
CA PHE A 122 -14.05 -4.20 8.90
C PHE A 122 -14.39 -2.73 8.59
N PRO A 123 -15.46 -2.17 9.20
CA PRO A 123 -15.93 -0.85 8.81
C PRO A 123 -15.11 0.28 9.45
N ARG A 124 -14.88 1.32 8.64
CA ARG A 124 -14.51 2.66 9.11
C ARG A 124 -15.65 3.59 8.75
N LYS A 125 -16.47 3.94 9.75
CA LYS A 125 -17.76 4.59 9.52
C LYS A 125 -17.61 6.10 9.28
N PHE A 126 -18.39 6.61 8.32
CA PHE A 126 -18.44 8.05 8.04
C PHE A 126 -18.87 8.86 9.27
N GLU A 127 -19.85 8.37 10.03
CA GLU A 127 -20.41 9.02 11.21
C GLU A 127 -19.37 9.22 12.33
N SER A 128 -18.33 8.40 12.36
CA SER A 128 -17.18 8.54 13.27
C SER A 128 -15.99 9.26 12.64
N GLY A 129 -16.17 9.91 11.49
CA GLY A 129 -15.08 10.52 10.74
C GLY A 129 -14.03 9.53 10.25
N PHE A 130 -14.46 8.31 9.94
CA PHE A 130 -13.60 7.19 9.52
C PHE A 130 -12.52 6.82 10.55
N GLN A 131 -12.76 7.06 11.84
CA GLN A 131 -11.83 6.66 12.87
C GLN A 131 -11.73 5.13 12.97
N LEU A 132 -10.52 4.63 13.28
CA LEU A 132 -10.29 3.22 13.54
C LEU A 132 -10.87 2.86 14.92
N ASP A 133 -11.83 1.92 14.95
CA ASP A 133 -12.32 1.31 16.18
C ASP A 133 -11.70 -0.10 16.33
N PRO A 134 -10.79 -0.30 17.29
CA PRO A 134 -10.18 -1.61 17.53
C PRO A 134 -11.19 -2.73 17.77
N ARG A 135 -12.34 -2.43 18.41
CA ARG A 135 -13.38 -3.42 18.67
C ARG A 135 -14.05 -3.94 17.39
N GLU A 136 -14.16 -3.07 16.36
CA GLU A 136 -14.65 -3.52 15.05
C GLU A 136 -13.65 -4.46 14.39
N VAL A 137 -12.36 -4.19 14.53
CA VAL A 137 -11.31 -5.08 14.02
C VAL A 137 -11.36 -6.42 14.74
N GLU A 138 -11.35 -6.41 16.08
CA GLU A 138 -11.40 -7.62 16.93
C GLU A 138 -12.60 -8.52 16.59
N ARG A 139 -13.78 -7.93 16.39
CA ARG A 139 -14.99 -8.67 15.99
C ARG A 139 -14.88 -9.36 14.64
N CYS A 140 -14.04 -8.84 13.76
CA CYS A 140 -13.85 -9.37 12.42
C CYS A 140 -12.69 -10.36 12.31
N VAL A 141 -11.80 -10.42 13.30
CA VAL A 141 -10.70 -11.38 13.34
C VAL A 141 -11.24 -12.80 13.58
N THR A 142 -10.65 -13.77 12.89
CA THR A 142 -10.94 -15.20 13.09
C THR A 142 -9.63 -15.97 13.28
N PRO A 143 -9.68 -17.24 13.70
CA PRO A 143 -8.49 -18.09 13.76
C PRO A 143 -7.77 -18.28 12.40
N ARG A 144 -8.42 -17.91 11.29
CA ARG A 144 -7.85 -17.97 9.94
C ARG A 144 -7.33 -16.62 9.44
N THR A 145 -7.51 -15.55 10.20
CA THR A 145 -7.00 -14.24 9.82
C THR A 145 -5.48 -14.24 9.87
N ARG A 146 -4.86 -14.17 8.70
CA ARG A 146 -3.42 -14.17 8.52
C ARG A 146 -2.82 -12.78 8.52
N LEU A 147 -3.56 -11.80 7.97
CA LEU A 147 -3.10 -10.45 7.78
C LEU A 147 -4.24 -9.45 8.01
N ILE A 148 -3.93 -8.37 8.70
CA ILE A 148 -4.80 -7.19 8.81
C ILE A 148 -4.13 -6.06 8.06
N VAL A 149 -4.87 -5.43 7.13
CA VAL A 149 -4.36 -4.31 6.34
C VAL A 149 -5.18 -3.06 6.63
N LEU A 150 -4.47 -2.02 7.02
CA LEU A 150 -5.02 -0.70 7.22
C LEU A 150 -4.08 0.36 6.64
N THR A 151 -4.62 1.51 6.27
CA THR A 151 -3.84 2.65 5.80
C THR A 151 -3.87 3.78 6.84
N ASN A 152 -2.71 4.40 7.06
CA ASN A 152 -2.62 5.57 7.93
C ASN A 152 -1.67 6.61 7.29
N LEU A 153 -2.19 7.70 6.74
CA LEU A 153 -3.59 8.16 6.73
C LEU A 153 -4.50 7.19 5.97
N HIS A 154 -5.76 7.11 6.41
CA HIS A 154 -6.76 6.25 5.77
C HIS A 154 -7.03 6.66 4.31
N ASN A 155 -6.88 5.74 3.40
CA ASN A 155 -7.24 5.95 2.01
C ASN A 155 -8.61 5.26 1.72
N PRO A 156 -9.73 6.06 1.48
CA PRO A 156 -9.68 7.37 0.81
C PRO A 156 -9.96 8.61 1.69
N SER A 157 -10.26 8.49 2.97
CA SER A 157 -10.80 9.63 3.75
C SER A 157 -9.75 10.62 4.26
N GLY A 158 -8.47 10.25 4.32
CA GLY A 158 -7.41 11.04 4.94
C GLY A 158 -7.41 11.02 6.47
N ALA A 159 -8.32 10.27 7.11
CA ALA A 159 -8.40 10.20 8.57
C ALA A 159 -7.13 9.56 9.15
N ARG A 160 -6.60 10.18 10.22
CA ARG A 160 -5.47 9.63 10.98
C ARG A 160 -5.99 8.77 12.13
N ALA A 161 -5.56 7.51 12.19
CA ALA A 161 -5.77 6.68 13.37
C ALA A 161 -4.77 7.08 14.45
N PRO A 162 -5.20 7.23 15.72
CA PRO A 162 -4.28 7.43 16.84
C PRO A 162 -3.37 6.21 17.03
N ASP A 163 -2.13 6.45 17.47
CA ASP A 163 -1.15 5.37 17.68
C ASP A 163 -1.65 4.30 18.66
N ALA A 164 -2.42 4.71 19.68
CA ALA A 164 -3.05 3.80 20.62
C ALA A 164 -4.07 2.85 19.97
N ALA A 165 -4.75 3.29 18.90
CA ALA A 165 -5.69 2.45 18.16
C ALA A 165 -5.03 1.47 17.21
N ILE A 166 -3.78 1.74 16.81
CA ILE A 166 -3.00 0.87 15.91
C ILE A 166 -2.33 -0.25 16.70
N ARG A 167 -2.00 -0.02 17.97
CA ARG A 167 -1.41 -1.02 18.87
C ARG A 167 -2.50 -2.00 19.37
N ILE A 168 -3.09 -2.76 18.45
CA ILE A 168 -4.09 -3.78 18.78
C ILE A 168 -3.33 -5.04 19.19
N GLY A 169 -3.32 -5.29 20.50
CA GLY A 169 -2.92 -6.58 21.06
C GLY A 169 -1.42 -6.90 20.94
N GLY A 170 -0.62 -6.38 21.85
CA GLY A 170 0.64 -7.00 22.27
C GLY A 170 0.38 -7.83 23.51
#